data_5dee51a23e4d7e0312db15a086f2a9a8
#
_entry.id   5dee51a23e4d7e0312db15a086f2a9a8
#
_cell.length_a   1.000
_cell.length_b   1.000
_cell.length_c   1.000
_cell.angle_alpha   90.00
_cell.angle_beta   90.00
_cell.angle_gamma   90.00
#
_symmetry.space_group_name_H-M   'P 1'
#
loop_
_entity.id
_entity.type
_entity.pdbx_description
1 polymer ?
#
loop_
_entity_poly.entity_id
_entity_poly.type
_entity_poly.pdbx_seq_one_letter_code
_entity_poly.pdbx_strand_id
1 'polypeptide(L)'
;YWFVQFDFPDENGKPYKSSGGKMVWNEKLKREIPQGWDILPLFDAISVQYGFPFATEQFTDEITNIPIVRIRDILEGTTSAYSFENTDEKYCLNEGDVLVGMDGNFHMNFWHNNIAYLNQRCARMRPYRDSSISSIQIYYNIQPYIKAKEQNAKGSTVGHLSDKDLKGLYLIKPAISLNFNPRKVFDELLALIIGNKQQILSLTKQRDELLPLLMNDQVSVNYDLSHD
;
A
#
# COMPACT_ATOMS: atom_id res chain seq x y z
N TYR A 1 -0.55 -1.10 -15.98
CA TYR A 1 -0.99 -0.93 -17.36
C TYR A 1 -1.18 0.57 -17.70
N TRP A 2 -1.98 1.32 -16.92
CA TRP A 2 -2.25 2.72 -17.21
C TRP A 2 -1.11 3.69 -16.87
N PHE A 3 -0.46 3.56 -15.72
CA PHE A 3 0.56 4.51 -15.24
C PHE A 3 2.01 4.05 -15.43
N VAL A 4 2.22 2.80 -15.84
CA VAL A 4 3.55 2.26 -16.10
C VAL A 4 3.77 2.04 -17.59
N GLN A 5 2.79 1.45 -18.28
CA GLN A 5 2.83 1.19 -19.73
C GLN A 5 2.16 2.30 -20.54
N PHE A 6 1.33 3.14 -19.91
CA PHE A 6 0.60 4.27 -20.50
C PHE A 6 -0.46 3.87 -21.55
N ASP A 7 -1.02 2.67 -21.39
CA ASP A 7 -2.13 2.19 -22.21
C ASP A 7 -3.49 2.43 -21.51
N PHE A 8 -3.69 3.64 -20.98
CA PHE A 8 -4.99 4.11 -20.52
C PHE A 8 -5.90 4.37 -21.73
N PRO A 9 -7.25 4.35 -21.57
CA PRO A 9 -8.17 4.63 -22.66
C PRO A 9 -7.99 6.04 -23.22
N ASP A 10 -7.80 6.15 -24.52
CA ASP A 10 -7.84 7.43 -25.25
C ASP A 10 -9.29 7.91 -25.45
N GLU A 11 -9.50 8.98 -26.21
CA GLU A 11 -10.82 9.53 -26.52
C GLU A 11 -11.75 8.54 -27.23
N ASN A 12 -11.20 7.53 -27.90
CA ASN A 12 -11.92 6.48 -28.61
C ASN A 12 -11.99 5.17 -27.82
N GLY A 13 -11.52 5.15 -26.57
CA GLY A 13 -11.46 3.96 -25.73
C GLY A 13 -10.33 2.98 -26.10
N LYS A 14 -9.39 3.37 -26.98
CA LYS A 14 -8.24 2.54 -27.37
C LYS A 14 -7.07 2.75 -26.41
N PRO A 15 -6.16 1.76 -26.24
CA PRO A 15 -4.96 1.90 -25.42
C PRO A 15 -4.08 3.04 -25.97
N TYR A 16 -3.81 4.08 -25.18
CA TYR A 16 -3.20 5.32 -25.62
C TYR A 16 -1.86 5.10 -26.33
N LYS A 17 -0.88 4.56 -25.64
CA LYS A 17 0.48 4.38 -26.19
C LYS A 17 0.51 3.40 -27.35
N SER A 18 -0.11 2.22 -27.21
CA SER A 18 -0.13 1.17 -28.23
C SER A 18 -0.90 1.58 -29.48
N SER A 19 -1.79 2.55 -29.40
CA SER A 19 -2.52 3.11 -30.56
C SER A 19 -1.85 4.34 -31.17
N GLY A 20 -0.60 4.65 -30.78
CA GLY A 20 0.17 5.76 -31.35
C GLY A 20 0.00 7.09 -30.62
N GLY A 21 -0.46 7.06 -29.37
CA GLY A 21 -0.54 8.22 -28.49
C GLY A 21 0.82 8.92 -28.36
N LYS A 22 0.83 10.26 -28.39
CA LYS A 22 2.05 11.03 -28.40
C LYS A 22 2.77 11.00 -27.06
N MET A 23 4.03 10.59 -27.07
CA MET A 23 4.90 10.49 -25.93
C MET A 23 5.95 11.61 -25.93
N VAL A 24 6.40 12.05 -24.75
CA VAL A 24 7.42 13.10 -24.57
C VAL A 24 8.47 12.60 -23.59
N TRP A 25 9.73 12.79 -23.92
CA TRP A 25 10.84 12.44 -23.03
C TRP A 25 10.82 13.29 -21.74
N ASN A 26 10.94 12.64 -20.60
CA ASN A 26 11.05 13.31 -19.30
C ASN A 26 12.45 13.09 -18.71
N GLU A 27 13.20 14.18 -18.55
CA GLU A 27 14.58 14.13 -18.09
C GLU A 27 14.75 13.65 -16.64
N LYS A 28 13.77 13.92 -15.76
CA LYS A 28 13.85 13.50 -14.36
C LYS A 28 13.55 12.02 -14.18
N LEU A 29 12.58 11.50 -14.92
CA LEU A 29 12.22 10.08 -14.89
C LEU A 29 13.07 9.22 -15.81
N LYS A 30 13.89 9.83 -16.70
CA LYS A 30 14.68 9.14 -17.72
C LYS A 30 13.85 8.17 -18.56
N ARG A 31 12.61 8.58 -18.89
CA ARG A 31 11.68 7.80 -19.71
C ARG A 31 10.67 8.71 -20.40
N GLU A 32 9.99 8.17 -21.40
CA GLU A 32 8.86 8.84 -22.02
C GLU A 32 7.62 8.79 -21.15
N ILE A 33 6.85 9.88 -21.14
CA ILE A 33 5.53 9.99 -20.53
C ILE A 33 4.52 10.52 -21.56
N PRO A 34 3.21 10.31 -21.39
CA PRO A 34 2.21 10.85 -22.31
C PRO A 34 2.29 12.38 -22.41
N GLN A 35 2.08 12.90 -23.60
CA GLN A 35 2.04 14.35 -23.80
C GLN A 35 0.95 14.99 -22.94
N GLY A 36 1.27 16.11 -22.29
CA GLY A 36 0.37 16.82 -21.40
C GLY A 36 0.28 16.27 -19.97
N TRP A 37 0.94 15.12 -19.71
CA TRP A 37 1.12 14.65 -18.34
C TRP A 37 2.31 15.35 -17.70
N ASP A 38 2.23 15.54 -16.39
CA ASP A 38 3.25 16.22 -15.59
C ASP A 38 3.84 15.28 -14.54
N ILE A 39 4.87 15.72 -13.84
CA ILE A 39 5.47 15.03 -12.71
C ILE A 39 5.53 15.94 -11.50
N LEU A 40 5.33 15.38 -10.33
CA LEU A 40 5.44 16.09 -9.06
C LEU A 40 6.45 15.40 -8.15
N PRO A 41 7.28 16.13 -7.39
CA PRO A 41 8.04 15.56 -6.29
C PRO A 41 7.10 14.78 -5.37
N LEU A 42 7.56 13.63 -4.84
CA LEU A 42 6.73 12.76 -4.01
C LEU A 42 6.04 13.51 -2.87
N PHE A 43 6.79 14.31 -2.12
CA PHE A 43 6.28 15.04 -0.95
C PHE A 43 5.33 16.20 -1.30
N ASP A 44 5.36 16.69 -2.54
CA ASP A 44 4.40 17.69 -3.03
C ASP A 44 3.11 17.02 -3.53
N ALA A 45 3.22 15.76 -3.95
CA ALA A 45 2.12 15.00 -4.53
C ALA A 45 1.24 14.30 -3.48
N ILE A 46 1.84 13.88 -2.35
CA ILE A 46 1.20 13.06 -1.32
C ILE A 46 1.69 13.40 0.08
N SER A 47 0.92 12.99 1.09
CA SER A 47 1.36 13.01 2.49
C SER A 47 2.26 11.82 2.78
N VAL A 48 3.49 12.07 3.21
CA VAL A 48 4.42 11.06 3.72
C VAL A 48 4.57 11.26 5.23
N GLN A 49 4.31 10.21 6.01
CA GLN A 49 4.45 10.21 7.46
C GLN A 49 5.38 9.08 7.90
N TYR A 50 6.44 9.40 8.60
CA TYR A 50 7.29 8.42 9.29
C TYR A 50 6.66 8.00 10.62
N GLY A 51 6.94 6.77 11.05
CA GLY A 51 6.34 6.21 12.25
C GLY A 51 6.87 6.83 13.54
N PHE A 52 6.10 6.62 14.60
CA PHE A 52 6.43 7.07 15.96
C PHE A 52 7.43 6.10 16.63
N PRO A 53 8.44 6.60 17.34
CA PRO A 53 9.42 5.77 18.05
C PRO A 53 8.86 5.33 19.41
N PHE A 54 7.91 4.39 19.39
CA PHE A 54 7.37 3.82 20.63
C PHE A 54 8.47 3.28 21.51
N ALA A 55 8.41 3.57 22.82
CA ALA A 55 9.36 3.07 23.80
C ALA A 55 9.23 1.55 23.94
N THR A 56 10.35 0.83 23.89
CA THR A 56 10.36 -0.64 23.91
C THR A 56 9.74 -1.19 25.19
N GLU A 57 9.89 -0.50 26.30
CA GLU A 57 9.35 -0.84 27.63
C GLU A 57 7.82 -0.76 27.69
N GLN A 58 7.21 -0.06 26.73
CA GLN A 58 5.74 0.09 26.62
C GLN A 58 5.11 -0.93 25.68
N PHE A 59 5.92 -1.78 25.00
CA PHE A 59 5.38 -2.84 24.17
C PHE A 59 4.74 -3.94 24.99
N THR A 60 3.64 -4.46 24.50
CA THR A 60 2.90 -5.57 25.09
C THR A 60 2.25 -6.44 24.00
N ASP A 61 2.01 -7.71 24.32
CA ASP A 61 1.18 -8.61 23.52
C ASP A 61 -0.28 -8.60 23.99
N GLU A 62 -0.59 -7.91 25.10
CA GLU A 62 -1.96 -7.67 25.55
C GLU A 62 -2.66 -6.69 24.62
N ILE A 63 -3.92 -6.99 24.31
CA ILE A 63 -4.74 -6.12 23.44
C ILE A 63 -5.00 -4.80 24.12
N THR A 64 -4.44 -3.73 23.58
CA THR A 64 -4.68 -2.35 23.99
C THR A 64 -5.36 -1.57 22.87
N ASN A 65 -5.67 -0.30 23.11
CA ASN A 65 -6.22 0.60 22.09
C ASN A 65 -5.16 1.08 21.07
N ILE A 66 -3.88 0.67 21.21
CA ILE A 66 -2.78 1.12 20.37
C ILE A 66 -2.06 -0.08 19.75
N PRO A 67 -2.67 -0.74 18.74
CA PRO A 67 -1.96 -1.73 17.94
C PRO A 67 -0.88 -1.04 17.10
N ILE A 68 0.33 -1.63 17.07
CA ILE A 68 1.51 -1.04 16.43
C ILE A 68 1.91 -1.86 15.20
N VAL A 69 2.08 -1.18 14.07
CA VAL A 69 2.54 -1.81 12.81
C VAL A 69 4.04 -1.64 12.66
N ARG A 70 4.76 -2.76 12.64
CA ARG A 70 6.20 -2.87 12.42
C ARG A 70 6.48 -3.31 10.97
N ILE A 71 7.72 -3.26 10.53
CA ILE A 71 8.11 -3.68 9.16
C ILE A 71 7.59 -5.08 8.82
N ARG A 72 7.72 -6.04 9.74
CA ARG A 72 7.29 -7.43 9.54
C ARG A 72 5.77 -7.59 9.39
N ASP A 73 5.00 -6.66 9.93
CA ASP A 73 3.54 -6.70 9.95
C ASP A 73 2.93 -6.15 8.63
N ILE A 74 3.74 -5.46 7.82
CA ILE A 74 3.29 -4.77 6.59
C ILE A 74 2.73 -5.76 5.56
N LEU A 75 3.43 -6.87 5.30
CA LEU A 75 2.99 -7.82 4.28
C LEU A 75 1.71 -8.54 4.67
N GLU A 76 1.63 -8.97 5.92
CA GLU A 76 0.47 -9.69 6.47
C GLU A 76 -0.75 -8.75 6.65
N GLY A 77 -0.50 -7.44 6.85
CA GLY A 77 -1.52 -6.45 7.14
C GLY A 77 -2.22 -6.65 8.48
N THR A 78 -1.58 -7.38 9.38
CA THR A 78 -2.02 -7.63 10.76
C THR A 78 -0.88 -7.37 11.72
N THR A 79 -1.19 -7.03 12.96
CA THR A 79 -0.20 -6.94 14.03
C THR A 79 -0.70 -7.62 15.30
N SER A 80 0.23 -8.20 16.05
CA SER A 80 0.03 -8.72 17.40
C SER A 80 0.77 -7.90 18.45
N ALA A 81 1.35 -6.77 18.07
CA ALA A 81 2.05 -5.88 18.99
C ALA A 81 1.17 -4.69 19.36
N TYR A 82 1.18 -4.35 20.62
CA TYR A 82 0.45 -3.21 21.16
C TYR A 82 1.37 -2.34 22.01
N SER A 83 0.91 -1.16 22.41
CA SER A 83 1.60 -0.29 23.35
C SER A 83 0.64 0.27 24.37
N PHE A 84 1.18 0.61 25.54
CA PHE A 84 0.50 1.44 26.53
C PHE A 84 0.78 2.95 26.32
N GLU A 85 1.70 3.28 25.40
CA GLU A 85 2.11 4.65 25.11
C GLU A 85 1.15 5.31 24.14
N ASN A 86 0.52 6.41 24.55
CA ASN A 86 -0.31 7.22 23.69
C ASN A 86 0.53 8.00 22.67
N THR A 87 0.00 8.19 21.48
CA THR A 87 0.64 8.94 20.41
C THR A 87 -0.37 9.79 19.64
N ASP A 88 0.15 10.69 18.80
CA ASP A 88 -0.63 11.60 17.97
C ASP A 88 -1.36 10.84 16.85
N GLU A 89 -2.59 11.26 16.54
CA GLU A 89 -3.41 10.71 15.46
C GLU A 89 -2.75 10.77 14.08
N LYS A 90 -1.76 11.66 13.88
CA LYS A 90 -1.00 11.71 12.62
C LYS A 90 -0.31 10.38 12.29
N TYR A 91 0.01 9.56 13.30
CA TYR A 91 0.61 8.23 13.12
C TYR A 91 -0.42 7.13 12.87
N CYS A 92 -1.70 7.47 12.94
CA CYS A 92 -2.79 6.52 12.70
C CYS A 92 -2.85 6.11 11.23
N LEU A 93 -3.09 4.81 11.02
CA LEU A 93 -3.25 4.19 9.72
C LEU A 93 -4.73 4.09 9.36
N ASN A 94 -5.04 4.39 8.10
CA ASN A 94 -6.35 4.20 7.50
C ASN A 94 -6.26 3.11 6.42
N GLU A 95 -7.37 2.47 6.15
CA GLU A 95 -7.48 1.56 5.01
C GLU A 95 -7.05 2.26 3.71
N GLY A 96 -6.27 1.56 2.89
CA GLY A 96 -5.75 2.08 1.63
C GLY A 96 -4.47 2.90 1.76
N ASP A 97 -3.96 3.14 2.97
CA ASP A 97 -2.62 3.72 3.12
C ASP A 97 -1.56 2.79 2.52
N VAL A 98 -0.61 3.37 1.82
CA VAL A 98 0.57 2.63 1.33
C VAL A 98 1.63 2.65 2.41
N LEU A 99 2.03 1.47 2.88
CA LEU A 99 3.08 1.30 3.88
C LEU A 99 4.36 0.83 3.24
N VAL A 100 5.49 1.33 3.74
CA VAL A 100 6.83 0.94 3.31
C VAL A 100 7.73 0.74 4.53
N GLY A 101 8.39 -0.42 4.61
CA GLY A 101 9.46 -0.66 5.58
C GLY A 101 10.73 0.07 5.16
N MET A 102 11.42 0.70 6.10
CA MET A 102 12.59 1.54 5.82
C MET A 102 13.93 0.87 6.13
N ASP A 103 13.93 -0.29 6.79
CA ASP A 103 15.14 -1.03 7.15
C ASP A 103 15.02 -2.51 6.78
N GLY A 104 16.13 -3.10 6.39
CA GLY A 104 16.24 -4.52 6.05
C GLY A 104 15.45 -4.87 4.80
N ASN A 105 14.33 -5.55 4.97
CA ASN A 105 13.41 -5.83 3.89
C ASN A 105 12.46 -4.64 3.70
N PHE A 106 12.49 -4.04 2.52
CA PHE A 106 11.62 -2.91 2.20
C PHE A 106 10.23 -3.39 1.81
N HIS A 107 9.56 -4.08 2.77
CA HIS A 107 8.19 -4.54 2.57
C HIS A 107 7.29 -3.37 2.20
N MET A 108 6.41 -3.58 1.24
CA MET A 108 5.46 -2.59 0.76
C MET A 108 4.10 -3.22 0.54
N ASN A 109 3.04 -2.63 1.11
CA ASN A 109 1.67 -3.13 0.98
C ASN A 109 0.67 -1.99 1.24
N PHE A 110 -0.60 -2.24 0.90
CA PHE A 110 -1.72 -1.42 1.35
C PHE A 110 -2.15 -1.90 2.74
N TRP A 111 -2.36 -0.94 3.65
CA TRP A 111 -2.99 -1.26 4.92
C TRP A 111 -4.45 -1.64 4.69
N HIS A 112 -4.89 -2.76 5.23
CA HIS A 112 -6.23 -3.31 4.97
C HIS A 112 -6.92 -3.85 6.23
N ASN A 113 -6.45 -3.44 7.40
CA ASN A 113 -7.00 -3.86 8.68
C ASN A 113 -7.48 -2.65 9.49
N ASN A 114 -7.94 -2.93 10.69
CA ASN A 114 -8.45 -1.94 11.64
C ASN A 114 -7.43 -0.83 11.95
N ILE A 115 -7.88 0.17 12.73
CA ILE A 115 -7.04 1.25 13.22
C ILE A 115 -5.79 0.68 13.88
N ALA A 116 -4.64 1.19 13.47
CA ALA A 116 -3.34 0.86 14.02
C ALA A 116 -2.40 2.07 13.92
N TYR A 117 -1.28 2.04 14.58
CA TYR A 117 -0.32 3.12 14.60
C TYR A 117 1.01 2.70 13.99
N LEU A 118 1.56 3.60 13.20
CA LEU A 118 2.81 3.38 12.48
C LEU A 118 4.00 3.45 13.43
N ASN A 119 4.76 2.36 13.55
CA ASN A 119 6.00 2.35 14.34
C ASN A 119 7.17 2.94 13.55
N GLN A 120 8.20 3.40 14.27
CA GLN A 120 9.47 3.82 13.68
C GLN A 120 10.00 2.78 12.66
N ARG A 121 10.78 3.23 11.70
CA ARG A 121 11.30 2.40 10.59
C ARG A 121 10.24 1.96 9.56
N CYS A 122 9.04 2.53 9.66
CA CYS A 122 8.01 2.44 8.64
C CYS A 122 7.64 3.83 8.15
N ALA A 123 7.25 3.93 6.89
CA ALA A 123 6.67 5.14 6.31
C ALA A 123 5.27 4.83 5.77
N ARG A 124 4.35 5.76 5.99
CA ARG A 124 3.01 5.77 5.41
C ARG A 124 2.95 6.81 4.31
N MET A 125 2.39 6.44 3.18
CA MET A 125 2.13 7.31 2.04
C MET A 125 0.63 7.34 1.78
N ARG A 126 0.05 8.54 1.74
CA ARG A 126 -1.38 8.76 1.57
C ARG A 126 -1.62 9.87 0.55
N PRO A 127 -2.47 9.68 -0.48
CA PRO A 127 -2.80 10.75 -1.40
C PRO A 127 -3.50 11.89 -0.68
N TYR A 128 -3.25 13.13 -1.08
CA TYR A 128 -4.06 14.25 -0.59
C TYR A 128 -5.52 14.08 -1.03
N ARG A 129 -6.45 14.58 -0.22
CA ARG A 129 -7.89 14.40 -0.43
C ARG A 129 -8.35 14.85 -1.81
N ASP A 130 -7.87 16.00 -2.25
CA ASP A 130 -8.26 16.63 -3.51
C ASP A 130 -7.28 16.37 -4.66
N SER A 131 -6.38 15.39 -4.49
CA SER A 131 -5.40 15.01 -5.50
C SER A 131 -6.04 14.09 -6.54
N SER A 132 -5.56 14.15 -7.79
CA SER A 132 -5.87 13.17 -8.83
C SER A 132 -5.10 11.85 -8.70
N ILE A 133 -4.19 11.76 -7.72
CA ILE A 133 -3.33 10.59 -7.47
C ILE A 133 -4.05 9.64 -6.52
N SER A 134 -4.02 8.34 -6.83
CA SER A 134 -4.58 7.25 -6.00
C SER A 134 -3.48 6.50 -5.24
N SER A 135 -3.84 5.78 -4.18
CA SER A 135 -2.90 4.88 -3.45
C SER A 135 -2.33 3.79 -4.37
N ILE A 136 -3.12 3.26 -5.30
CA ILE A 136 -2.65 2.28 -6.30
C ILE A 136 -1.55 2.89 -7.16
N GLN A 137 -1.73 4.12 -7.61
CA GLN A 137 -0.73 4.82 -8.41
C GLN A 137 0.56 5.04 -7.61
N ILE A 138 0.45 5.48 -6.35
CA ILE A 138 1.61 5.63 -5.44
C ILE A 138 2.36 4.31 -5.36
N TYR A 139 1.67 3.22 -5.05
CA TYR A 139 2.26 1.90 -4.89
C TYR A 139 3.06 1.47 -6.13
N TYR A 140 2.44 1.46 -7.30
CA TYR A 140 3.10 0.97 -8.51
C TYR A 140 4.15 1.91 -9.10
N ASN A 141 4.10 3.21 -8.81
CA ASN A 141 5.17 4.14 -9.22
C ASN A 141 6.42 4.00 -8.34
N ILE A 142 6.26 3.70 -7.05
CA ILE A 142 7.38 3.65 -6.09
C ILE A 142 7.96 2.23 -6.01
N GLN A 143 7.16 1.19 -6.16
CA GLN A 143 7.59 -0.20 -6.01
C GLN A 143 8.85 -0.59 -6.83
N PRO A 144 9.00 -0.19 -8.12
CA PRO A 144 10.21 -0.52 -8.88
C PRO A 144 11.48 0.05 -8.25
N TYR A 145 11.40 1.28 -7.72
CA TYR A 145 12.51 1.91 -7.02
C TYR A 145 12.85 1.17 -5.71
N ILE A 146 11.84 0.84 -4.91
CA ILE A 146 12.01 0.10 -3.66
C ILE A 146 12.66 -1.25 -3.92
N LYS A 147 12.19 -2.00 -4.93
CA LYS A 147 12.77 -3.30 -5.33
C LYS A 147 14.23 -3.17 -5.80
N ALA A 148 14.53 -2.16 -6.61
CA ALA A 148 15.90 -1.92 -7.08
C ALA A 148 16.84 -1.56 -5.92
N LYS A 149 16.37 -0.74 -4.98
CA LYS A 149 17.13 -0.38 -3.78
C LYS A 149 17.40 -1.60 -2.89
N GLU A 150 16.40 -2.46 -2.70
CA GLU A 150 16.54 -3.70 -1.93
C GLU A 150 17.55 -4.67 -2.58
N GLN A 151 17.48 -4.84 -3.90
CA GLN A 151 18.43 -5.68 -4.63
C GLN A 151 19.88 -5.19 -4.49
N ASN A 152 20.09 -3.87 -4.58
CA ASN A 152 21.42 -3.27 -4.44
C ASN A 152 21.96 -3.34 -3.01
N ALA A 153 21.09 -3.44 -2.00
CA ALA A 153 21.49 -3.56 -0.60
C ALA A 153 21.96 -4.98 -0.21
N LYS A 154 21.63 -6.02 -0.99
CA LYS A 154 21.96 -7.43 -0.67
C LYS A 154 23.48 -7.76 -0.68
N GLY A 155 24.35 -6.82 -1.03
CA GLY A 155 25.81 -7.02 -1.09
C GLY A 155 26.62 -6.43 0.09
N SER A 156 26.02 -5.69 0.98
CA SER A 156 26.69 -5.06 2.15
C SER A 156 25.64 -4.72 3.19
N THR A 157 25.99 -4.52 4.44
CA THR A 157 25.17 -3.99 5.55
C THR A 157 23.66 -3.84 5.31
N VAL A 158 22.85 -4.03 6.33
CA VAL A 158 21.37 -3.88 6.31
C VAL A 158 20.97 -2.65 5.50
N GLY A 159 20.21 -2.86 4.41
CA GLY A 159 19.73 -1.77 3.56
C GLY A 159 18.89 -0.79 4.36
N HIS A 160 19.08 0.49 4.12
CA HIS A 160 18.28 1.57 4.72
C HIS A 160 17.66 2.44 3.63
N LEU A 161 16.35 2.67 3.73
CA LEU A 161 15.61 3.60 2.90
C LEU A 161 15.53 4.94 3.64
N SER A 162 16.33 5.91 3.20
CA SER A 162 16.43 7.20 3.87
C SER A 162 15.35 8.20 3.40
N ASP A 163 15.12 9.24 4.19
CA ASP A 163 14.32 10.40 3.78
C ASP A 163 14.80 11.02 2.45
N LYS A 164 16.14 11.08 2.25
CA LYS A 164 16.73 11.57 1.00
C LYS A 164 16.34 10.73 -0.21
N ASP A 165 16.24 9.42 -0.03
CA ASP A 165 15.83 8.50 -1.09
C ASP A 165 14.39 8.79 -1.52
N LEU A 166 13.48 8.95 -0.55
CA LEU A 166 12.08 9.25 -0.83
C LEU A 166 11.90 10.65 -1.42
N LYS A 167 12.65 11.65 -0.96
CA LYS A 167 12.64 13.02 -1.51
C LYS A 167 13.14 13.09 -2.96
N GLY A 168 13.93 12.12 -3.39
CA GLY A 168 14.38 11.98 -4.78
C GLY A 168 13.33 11.41 -5.74
N LEU A 169 12.18 10.94 -5.25
CA LEU A 169 11.16 10.31 -6.06
C LEU A 169 10.16 11.31 -6.62
N TYR A 170 9.62 10.97 -7.79
CA TYR A 170 8.57 11.73 -8.47
C TYR A 170 7.38 10.83 -8.78
N LEU A 171 6.18 11.38 -8.69
CA LEU A 171 4.95 10.75 -9.17
C LEU A 171 4.50 11.38 -10.48
N ILE A 172 3.97 10.56 -11.35
CA ILE A 172 3.39 11.01 -12.62
C ILE A 172 1.97 11.48 -12.33
N LYS A 173 1.66 12.70 -12.77
CA LYS A 173 0.34 13.30 -12.65
C LYS A 173 -0.36 13.25 -14.00
N PRO A 174 -1.51 12.54 -14.13
CA PRO A 174 -2.28 12.53 -15.35
C PRO A 174 -2.75 13.94 -15.75
N ALA A 175 -2.90 14.17 -17.06
CA ALA A 175 -3.53 15.39 -17.56
C ALA A 175 -4.98 15.50 -17.04
N ILE A 176 -5.41 16.73 -16.79
CA ILE A 176 -6.79 17.00 -16.32
C ILE A 176 -7.83 16.70 -17.43
N SER A 177 -7.40 16.68 -18.69
CA SER A 177 -8.23 16.50 -19.88
C SER A 177 -8.63 15.05 -20.18
N LEU A 178 -8.40 14.11 -19.28
CA LEU A 178 -8.87 12.74 -19.47
C LEU A 178 -10.42 12.69 -19.37
N ASN A 179 -11.06 11.98 -20.31
CA ASN A 179 -12.52 11.81 -20.35
C ASN A 179 -13.07 10.95 -19.21
N PHE A 180 -12.22 10.48 -18.31
CA PHE A 180 -12.57 9.69 -17.12
C PHE A 180 -11.75 10.15 -15.93
N ASN A 181 -12.19 9.81 -14.72
CA ASN A 181 -11.43 10.08 -13.50
C ASN A 181 -10.62 8.83 -13.10
N PRO A 182 -9.31 8.78 -13.42
CA PRO A 182 -8.48 7.62 -13.10
C PRO A 182 -8.47 7.29 -11.62
N ARG A 183 -8.44 8.32 -10.75
CA ARG A 183 -8.43 8.13 -9.30
C ARG A 183 -9.67 7.37 -8.84
N LYS A 184 -10.87 7.74 -9.31
CA LYS A 184 -12.10 7.06 -8.92
C LYS A 184 -12.05 5.57 -9.25
N VAL A 185 -11.61 5.22 -10.47
CA VAL A 185 -11.47 3.82 -10.90
C VAL A 185 -10.50 3.05 -10.01
N PHE A 186 -9.36 3.65 -9.68
CA PHE A 186 -8.36 3.00 -8.84
C PHE A 186 -8.77 2.92 -7.37
N ASP A 187 -9.49 3.91 -6.85
CA ASP A 187 -10.02 3.87 -5.48
C ASP A 187 -11.09 2.78 -5.34
N GLU A 188 -11.95 2.58 -6.36
CA GLU A 188 -12.91 1.47 -6.41
C GLU A 188 -12.21 0.09 -6.48
N LEU A 189 -11.16 -0.04 -7.31
CA LEU A 189 -10.35 -1.26 -7.37
C LEU A 189 -9.62 -1.53 -6.04
N LEU A 190 -9.10 -0.48 -5.40
CA LEU A 190 -8.45 -0.62 -4.09
C LEU A 190 -9.43 -1.10 -3.02
N ALA A 191 -10.65 -0.55 -3.02
CA ALA A 191 -11.69 -0.99 -2.09
C ALA A 191 -12.02 -2.48 -2.26
N LEU A 192 -12.08 -2.99 -3.51
CA LEU A 192 -12.26 -4.42 -3.79
C LEU A 192 -11.07 -5.25 -3.30
N ILE A 193 -9.83 -4.79 -3.53
CA ILE A 193 -8.62 -5.48 -3.05
C ILE A 193 -8.62 -5.57 -1.52
N ILE A 194 -8.94 -4.47 -0.83
CA ILE A 194 -9.00 -4.40 0.64
C ILE A 194 -10.10 -5.33 1.15
N GLY A 195 -11.31 -5.25 0.60
CA GLY A 195 -12.43 -6.10 0.98
C GLY A 195 -12.11 -7.59 0.84
N ASN A 196 -11.48 -7.99 -0.26
CA ASN A 196 -11.04 -9.38 -0.46
C ASN A 196 -9.98 -9.80 0.58
N LYS A 197 -9.01 -8.94 0.90
CA LYS A 197 -8.00 -9.23 1.93
C LYS A 197 -8.62 -9.38 3.32
N GLN A 198 -9.57 -8.53 3.68
CA GLN A 198 -10.30 -8.61 4.94
C GLN A 198 -11.12 -9.90 5.03
N GLN A 199 -11.78 -10.32 3.94
CA GLN A 199 -12.47 -11.60 3.86
C GLN A 199 -11.51 -12.79 4.04
N ILE A 200 -10.35 -12.76 3.38
CA ILE A 200 -9.32 -13.79 3.54
C ILE A 200 -8.87 -13.90 5.00
N LEU A 201 -8.61 -12.78 5.67
CA LEU A 201 -8.24 -12.76 7.09
C LEU A 201 -9.36 -13.37 7.96
N SER A 202 -10.61 -12.97 7.73
CA SER A 202 -11.77 -13.49 8.47
C SER A 202 -11.96 -15.01 8.26
N LEU A 203 -11.91 -15.46 7.01
CA LEU A 203 -12.06 -16.89 6.67
C LEU A 203 -10.90 -17.72 7.20
N THR A 204 -9.68 -17.19 7.17
CA THR A 204 -8.49 -17.85 7.74
C THR A 204 -8.66 -18.03 9.24
N LYS A 205 -9.11 -17.00 9.95
CA LYS A 205 -9.39 -17.07 11.38
C LYS A 205 -10.47 -18.13 11.70
N GLN A 206 -11.59 -18.11 10.96
CA GLN A 206 -12.65 -19.09 11.11
C GLN A 206 -12.16 -20.51 10.87
N ARG A 207 -11.36 -20.74 9.82
CA ARG A 207 -10.75 -22.04 9.55
C ARG A 207 -9.90 -22.51 10.73
N ASP A 208 -9.03 -21.64 11.24
CA ASP A 208 -8.09 -21.97 12.32
C ASP A 208 -8.80 -22.22 13.65
N GLU A 209 -9.95 -21.59 13.88
CA GLU A 209 -10.81 -21.84 15.04
C GLU A 209 -11.61 -23.15 14.89
N LEU A 210 -12.13 -23.45 13.70
CA LEU A 210 -12.99 -24.61 13.46
C LEU A 210 -12.22 -25.91 13.25
N LEU A 211 -11.05 -25.86 12.60
CA LEU A 211 -10.29 -27.05 12.25
C LEU A 211 -9.93 -27.93 13.47
N PRO A 212 -9.43 -27.38 14.59
CA PRO A 212 -9.19 -28.18 15.80
C PRO A 212 -10.46 -28.80 16.37
N LEU A 213 -11.59 -28.11 16.30
CA LEU A 213 -12.88 -28.62 16.80
C LEU A 213 -13.39 -29.80 15.97
N LEU A 214 -13.23 -29.72 14.63
CA LEU A 214 -13.57 -30.82 13.72
C LEU A 214 -12.64 -32.03 13.92
N MET A 215 -11.34 -31.77 14.12
CA MET A 215 -10.36 -32.86 14.34
C MET A 215 -10.56 -33.61 15.67
N ASN A 216 -11.17 -32.92 16.65
CA ASN A 216 -11.44 -33.49 17.97
C ASN A 216 -12.87 -34.00 18.11
N ASP A 217 -13.63 -34.17 17.02
CA ASP A 217 -15.05 -34.56 17.01
C ASP A 217 -15.97 -33.71 17.90
N GLN A 218 -15.57 -32.46 18.19
CA GLN A 218 -16.33 -31.54 19.01
C GLN A 218 -17.44 -30.83 18.23
N VAL A 219 -17.39 -30.83 16.91
CA VAL A 219 -18.41 -30.34 15.97
C VAL A 219 -18.50 -31.26 14.77
N SER A 220 -19.69 -31.41 14.20
CA SER A 220 -19.94 -32.13 12.97
C SER A 220 -20.47 -31.19 11.89
N VAL A 221 -20.14 -31.48 10.63
CA VAL A 221 -20.74 -30.79 9.49
C VAL A 221 -22.00 -31.53 9.08
N ASN A 222 -23.16 -30.88 9.22
CA ASN A 222 -24.40 -31.44 8.66
C ASN A 222 -24.40 -31.26 7.14
N TYR A 223 -24.34 -32.36 6.42
CA TYR A 223 -24.49 -32.44 4.97
C TYR A 223 -25.96 -32.52 4.54
N ASP A 224 -26.86 -31.76 5.14
CA ASP A 224 -28.20 -31.57 4.57
C ASP A 224 -28.12 -30.56 3.41
N LEU A 225 -27.54 -31.01 2.30
CA LEU A 225 -27.80 -30.43 1.00
C LEU A 225 -29.17 -30.94 0.58
N SER A 226 -30.24 -30.31 1.03
CA SER A 226 -31.54 -30.46 0.41
C SER A 226 -31.39 -30.00 -1.05
N HIS A 227 -31.39 -30.95 -1.95
CA HIS A 227 -31.59 -30.70 -3.37
C HIS A 227 -33.01 -30.13 -3.55
N ASP A 228 -33.11 -28.87 -3.92
CA ASP A 228 -34.23 -28.29 -4.68
C ASP A 228 -33.69 -27.72 -6.00
#